data_d99bc7547b46729058d9e0a8ab1e4d0c
#
_entry.id   d99bc7547b46729058d9e0a8ab1e4d0c
#
_cell.length_a   1.000
_cell.length_b   1.000
_cell.length_c   1.000
_cell.angle_alpha   90.00
_cell.angle_beta   90.00
_cell.angle_gamma   90.00
#
_symmetry.space_group_name_H-M   'P 1'
#
loop_
_entity.id
_entity.type
_entity.pdbx_description
1 polymer ?
#
loop_
_entity_poly.entity_id
_entity_poly.type
_entity_poly.pdbx_seq_one_letter_code
_entity_poly.pdbx_strand_id
1 'polypeptide(L)'
;MSDAPYVIQKVEWFQFRDPDGHAFFVMVSTLPNGFYTAVPCELAMTRAPHGLIALAATPDEALAQLQSTLAGKSREELFPPEH
;
A
#
# COMPACT_ATOMS: atom_id res chain seq x y z
N MET A 1 -14.71 19.17 -27.05
CA MET A 1 -13.80 18.75 -26.04
C MET A 1 -14.54 18.17 -24.84
N SER A 2 -14.11 17.15 -24.37
CA SER A 2 -14.77 16.58 -23.22
C SER A 2 -13.79 16.50 -22.08
N ASP A 3 -14.20 17.01 -20.99
CA ASP A 3 -13.43 16.81 -19.78
C ASP A 3 -13.85 15.49 -19.20
N ALA A 4 -12.91 14.59 -19.14
CA ALA A 4 -13.20 13.33 -18.48
C ALA A 4 -13.53 13.64 -17.02
N PRO A 5 -14.69 13.24 -16.55
CA PRO A 5 -15.05 13.50 -15.15
C PRO A 5 -14.26 12.66 -14.17
N TYR A 6 -13.52 11.68 -14.67
CA TYR A 6 -12.77 10.75 -13.81
C TYR A 6 -11.32 10.71 -14.22
N VAL A 7 -10.44 10.63 -13.23
CA VAL A 7 -9.04 10.37 -13.45
C VAL A 7 -8.83 8.87 -13.38
N ILE A 8 -8.24 8.31 -14.42
CA ILE A 8 -7.96 6.88 -14.48
C ILE A 8 -6.54 6.66 -14.02
N GLN A 9 -6.37 5.82 -13.02
CA GLN A 9 -5.07 5.56 -12.44
C GLN A 9 -4.86 4.05 -12.35
N LYS A 10 -3.68 3.62 -12.76
CA LYS A 10 -3.33 2.21 -12.65
C LYS A 10 -2.97 1.88 -11.22
N VAL A 11 -3.53 0.80 -10.73
CA VAL A 11 -3.29 0.34 -9.36
C VAL A 11 -2.98 -1.14 -9.42
N GLU A 12 -1.97 -1.57 -8.67
CA GLU A 12 -1.62 -2.98 -8.57
C GLU A 12 -1.76 -3.42 -7.13
N TRP A 13 -2.24 -4.65 -6.93
CA TRP A 13 -2.43 -5.21 -5.61
C TRP A 13 -1.46 -6.34 -5.38
N PHE A 14 -0.84 -6.36 -4.19
CA PHE A 14 0.08 -7.41 -3.77
C PHE A 14 -0.39 -7.95 -2.43
N GLN A 15 -0.06 -9.20 -2.17
CA GLN A 15 -0.37 -9.80 -0.89
C GLN A 15 0.92 -9.98 -0.11
N PHE A 16 0.97 -9.40 1.09
CA PHE A 16 2.08 -9.57 2.01
C PHE A 16 1.65 -10.51 3.11
N ARG A 17 2.63 -11.26 3.65
CA ARG A 17 2.38 -12.08 4.82
C ARG A 17 3.32 -11.65 5.92
N ASP A 18 2.78 -11.52 7.13
CA ASP A 18 3.59 -11.14 8.28
C ASP A 18 4.37 -12.37 8.80
N PRO A 19 5.24 -12.19 9.79
CA PRO A 19 6.01 -13.33 10.33
C PRO A 19 5.14 -14.47 10.86
N ASP A 20 3.91 -14.18 11.26
CA ASP A 20 3.00 -15.20 11.75
C ASP A 20 2.18 -15.85 10.65
N GLY A 21 2.38 -15.44 9.40
CA GLY A 21 1.68 -16.01 8.26
C GLY A 21 0.36 -15.34 7.95
N HIS A 22 -0.02 -14.28 8.65
CA HIS A 22 -1.26 -13.56 8.39
C HIS A 22 -1.07 -12.63 7.21
N ALA A 23 -2.04 -12.63 6.31
CA ALA A 23 -1.94 -11.86 5.07
C ALA A 23 -2.61 -10.50 5.19
N PHE A 24 -2.06 -9.54 4.47
CA PHE A 24 -2.72 -8.27 4.23
C PHE A 24 -2.34 -7.82 2.82
N PHE A 25 -2.96 -6.77 2.35
CA PHE A 25 -2.76 -6.32 0.98
C PHE A 25 -1.92 -5.06 0.94
N VAL A 26 -1.20 -4.90 -0.17
CA VAL A 26 -0.45 -3.67 -0.43
C VAL A 26 -0.89 -3.15 -1.79
N MET A 27 -1.31 -1.90 -1.81
CA MET A 27 -1.75 -1.24 -3.03
C MET A 27 -0.61 -0.36 -3.54
N VAL A 28 -0.21 -0.57 -4.79
CA VAL A 28 0.79 0.25 -5.44
C VAL A 28 0.10 1.12 -6.46
N SER A 29 0.25 2.42 -6.33
CA SER A 29 -0.38 3.41 -7.22
C SER A 29 0.67 4.26 -7.88
N THR A 30 0.35 4.72 -9.09
CA THR A 30 1.19 5.68 -9.81
C THR A 30 0.67 7.08 -9.55
N LEU A 31 1.57 7.98 -9.19
CA LEU A 31 1.21 9.38 -8.96
C LEU A 31 1.40 10.17 -10.27
N PRO A 32 0.71 11.33 -10.38
CA PRO A 32 0.84 12.15 -11.58
C PRO A 32 2.27 12.60 -11.89
N ASN A 33 3.11 12.73 -10.87
CA ASN A 33 4.50 13.15 -11.07
C ASN A 33 5.43 12.00 -11.46
N GLY A 34 4.88 10.80 -11.67
CA GLY A 34 5.67 9.65 -12.08
C GLY A 34 6.22 8.82 -10.94
N PHE A 35 5.95 9.21 -9.71
CA PHE A 35 6.35 8.41 -8.55
C PHE A 35 5.29 7.36 -8.23
N TYR A 36 5.66 6.43 -7.38
CA TYR A 36 4.79 5.33 -6.98
C TYR A 36 4.64 5.31 -5.47
N THR A 37 3.44 4.96 -5.01
CA THR A 37 3.21 4.77 -3.58
C THR A 37 2.87 3.32 -3.33
N ALA A 38 3.29 2.82 -2.16
CA ALA A 38 2.88 1.49 -1.68
C ALA A 38 2.24 1.69 -0.31
N VAL A 39 1.00 1.25 -0.18
CA VAL A 39 0.20 1.50 1.02
C VAL A 39 -0.35 0.18 1.53
N PRO A 40 -0.12 -0.16 2.81
CA PRO A 40 -0.70 -1.37 3.36
C PRO A 40 -2.19 -1.19 3.61
N CYS A 41 -2.95 -2.25 3.35
CA CYS A 41 -4.39 -2.24 3.50
C CYS A 41 -4.82 -3.54 4.17
N GLU A 42 -5.72 -3.45 5.13
CA GLU A 42 -6.23 -4.62 5.82
C GLU A 42 -7.01 -5.51 4.87
N LEU A 43 -7.91 -4.89 4.15
CA LEU A 43 -8.68 -5.54 3.09
C LEU A 43 -8.46 -4.74 1.82
N ALA A 44 -8.72 -5.35 0.67
CA ALA A 44 -8.72 -4.57 -0.55
C ALA A 44 -9.65 -3.39 -0.37
N MET A 45 -9.22 -2.20 -0.72
CA MET A 45 -9.98 -0.96 -0.61
C MET A 45 -9.96 -0.31 0.77
N THR A 46 -9.29 -0.91 1.77
CA THR A 46 -9.22 -0.34 3.11
C THR A 46 -7.76 -0.03 3.45
N ARG A 47 -7.46 1.20 3.81
CA ARG A 47 -6.11 1.62 4.12
C ARG A 47 -5.77 1.42 5.58
N ALA A 48 -4.49 1.26 5.84
CA ALA A 48 -4.01 1.23 7.22
C ALA A 48 -4.23 2.60 7.86
N PRO A 49 -4.63 2.64 9.14
CA PRO A 49 -4.98 3.90 9.78
C PRO A 49 -3.79 4.82 10.06
N HIS A 50 -2.57 4.33 9.98
CA HIS A 50 -1.41 5.11 10.40
C HIS A 50 -0.61 5.72 9.27
N GLY A 51 -1.12 5.68 8.06
CA GLY A 51 -0.44 6.33 6.95
C GLY A 51 0.94 5.79 6.66
N LEU A 52 1.12 4.49 6.81
CA LEU A 52 2.38 3.84 6.49
C LEU A 52 2.49 3.75 4.98
N ILE A 53 3.11 4.76 4.38
CA ILE A 53 3.17 4.88 2.93
C ILE A 53 4.61 4.94 2.50
N ALA A 54 4.98 4.13 1.53
CA ALA A 54 6.27 4.23 0.87
C ALA A 54 6.12 5.02 -0.41
N LEU A 55 7.13 5.78 -0.76
CA LEU A 55 7.15 6.60 -1.96
C LEU A 55 8.48 6.40 -2.66
N ALA A 56 8.45 6.07 -3.94
CA ALA A 56 9.67 5.82 -4.68
C ALA A 56 9.46 6.07 -6.17
N ALA A 57 10.56 6.05 -6.92
CA ALA A 57 10.53 6.30 -8.36
C ALA A 57 10.12 5.07 -9.17
N THR A 58 10.15 3.88 -8.57
CA THR A 58 9.73 2.65 -9.24
C THR A 58 8.85 1.84 -8.29
N PRO A 59 7.97 0.98 -8.84
CA PRO A 59 7.15 0.11 -7.98
C PRO A 59 7.98 -0.81 -7.10
N ASP A 60 9.07 -1.36 -7.65
CA ASP A 60 9.91 -2.28 -6.89
C ASP A 60 10.55 -1.58 -5.71
N GLU A 61 11.00 -0.35 -5.89
CA GLU A 61 11.57 0.43 -4.80
C GLU A 61 10.53 0.75 -3.75
N ALA A 62 9.33 1.11 -4.18
CA ALA A 62 8.26 1.41 -3.24
C ALA A 62 7.92 0.19 -2.38
N LEU A 63 7.84 -0.99 -3.01
CA LEU A 63 7.58 -2.22 -2.28
C LEU A 63 8.71 -2.55 -1.32
N ALA A 64 9.96 -2.36 -1.76
CA ALA A 64 11.12 -2.64 -0.92
C ALA A 64 11.16 -1.71 0.30
N GLN A 65 10.87 -0.44 0.09
CA GLN A 65 10.82 0.51 1.20
C GLN A 65 9.73 0.14 2.18
N LEU A 66 8.57 -0.26 1.68
CA LEU A 66 7.48 -0.66 2.55
C LEU A 66 7.84 -1.90 3.35
N GLN A 67 8.47 -2.88 2.70
CA GLN A 67 8.92 -4.08 3.41
C GLN A 67 9.87 -3.73 4.55
N SER A 68 10.79 -2.81 4.32
CA SER A 68 11.71 -2.38 5.35
C SER A 68 10.98 -1.68 6.49
N THR A 69 10.03 -0.83 6.16
CA THR A 69 9.25 -0.10 7.16
C THR A 69 8.42 -1.06 8.01
N LEU A 70 7.88 -2.10 7.40
CA LEU A 70 7.01 -3.04 8.09
C LEU A 70 7.76 -4.20 8.72
N ALA A 71 9.07 -4.27 8.54
CA ALA A 71 9.85 -5.42 8.99
C ALA A 71 9.65 -5.66 10.49
N GLY A 72 9.34 -6.90 10.83
CA GLY A 72 9.13 -7.29 12.22
C GLY A 72 7.76 -6.96 12.79
N LYS A 73 6.93 -6.25 12.05
CA LYS A 73 5.59 -5.93 12.51
C LYS A 73 4.60 -6.98 12.06
N SER A 74 3.67 -7.32 12.94
CA SER A 74 2.60 -8.26 12.62
C SER A 74 1.42 -7.52 12.02
N ARG A 75 0.52 -8.28 11.39
CA ARG A 75 -0.70 -7.71 10.85
C ARG A 75 -1.51 -7.00 11.94
N GLU A 76 -1.52 -7.55 13.15
CA GLU A 76 -2.25 -6.93 14.24
C GLU A 76 -1.67 -5.60 14.68
N GLU A 77 -0.35 -5.46 14.56
CA GLU A 77 0.30 -4.19 14.87
C GLU A 77 -0.02 -3.14 13.81
N LEU A 78 -0.15 -3.55 12.56
CA LEU A 78 -0.45 -2.63 11.46
C LEU A 78 -1.93 -2.23 11.47
N PHE A 79 -2.79 -3.16 11.82
CA PHE A 79 -4.23 -2.94 11.81
C PHE A 79 -4.80 -3.36 13.16
N PRO A 80 -4.62 -2.53 14.20
CA PRO A 80 -5.11 -2.90 15.52
C PRO A 80 -6.64 -2.99 15.53
N PRO A 81 -7.18 -3.90 16.32
CA PRO A 81 -8.62 -4.02 16.41
C PRO A 81 -9.22 -2.75 17.01
N GLU A 82 -10.42 -2.43 16.56
CA GLU A 82 -11.16 -1.31 17.09
C GLU A 82 -11.92 -1.72 18.34
N HIS A 83 -12.06 -0.79 19.23
CA HIS A 83 -12.80 -1.01 20.47
C HIS A 83 -13.98 -0.07 20.57
#